data_303b37195208360197a9ffd496a5ebdf
#
_entry.id   303b37195208360197a9ffd496a5ebdf
#
_cell.length_a   1.000
_cell.length_b   1.000
_cell.length_c   1.000
_cell.angle_alpha   90.00
_cell.angle_beta   90.00
_cell.angle_gamma   90.00
#
_symmetry.space_group_name_H-M   'P 1'
#
loop_
_entity.id
_entity.type
_entity.pdbx_description
1 polymer ?
#
loop_
_entity_poly.entity_id
_entity_poly.type
_entity_poly.pdbx_seq_one_letter_code
_entity_poly.pdbx_strand_id
1 'polypeptide(L)'
;MLRKVVKQVQGYRAQDGAGVSLVRVLGFETADVFDPFLMLDAFDSTDPKDYIAGFPIHPHRGIETVTFLSKGMIVHEDHLGTKAAIHDGEAQWLTAGSGAYHSEMPQPAERMLGVQLWLNIPAKYKMTAEPFYHGIINSEIQEFPLEAGKLRLITGKYKGHSGIQGKYLPLDFYDIFLDAHGSVTLDVPGENRSAMVFTLEGPATVNGTKVPSKTAAKLGDGDTVTIVAGEEPIEILFICSEMLGEQIAWYGPVVMTTREELIQAYTEMETGDFIKQTAKYENK
;
A
#
# COMPACT_ATOMS: atom_id res chain seq x y z
N MET A 1 -0.01 15.16 21.67
CA MET A 1 0.52 13.97 22.41
C MET A 1 1.20 13.03 21.42
N LEU A 2 2.38 12.43 21.79
CA LEU A 2 3.07 11.49 20.88
C LEU A 2 2.30 10.18 20.74
N ARG A 3 2.12 9.70 19.49
CA ARG A 3 1.57 8.38 19.18
C ARG A 3 2.61 7.29 19.49
N LYS A 4 2.38 6.49 20.50
CA LYS A 4 3.30 5.41 20.85
C LYS A 4 3.24 4.26 19.84
N VAL A 5 4.36 3.56 19.62
CA VAL A 5 4.36 2.27 18.93
C VAL A 5 3.66 1.24 19.83
N VAL A 6 2.54 0.68 19.36
CA VAL A 6 1.71 -0.27 20.11
C VAL A 6 1.87 -1.71 19.63
N LYS A 7 2.32 -1.88 18.38
CA LYS A 7 2.58 -3.19 17.79
C LYS A 7 3.70 -3.07 16.75
N GLN A 8 4.56 -4.05 16.67
CA GLN A 8 5.51 -4.22 15.57
C GLN A 8 5.27 -5.56 14.89
N VAL A 9 5.31 -5.57 13.57
CA VAL A 9 5.26 -6.77 12.75
C VAL A 9 6.45 -6.75 11.81
N GLN A 10 7.43 -7.57 12.10
CA GLN A 10 8.58 -7.75 11.22
C GLN A 10 8.20 -8.67 10.08
N GLY A 11 8.54 -8.27 8.85
CA GLY A 11 8.27 -9.07 7.67
C GLY A 11 9.08 -10.37 7.63
N TYR A 12 8.54 -11.35 6.97
CA TYR A 12 9.16 -12.64 6.73
C TYR A 12 9.20 -12.96 5.23
N ARG A 13 10.19 -13.75 4.79
CA ARG A 13 10.29 -14.15 3.39
C ARG A 13 9.12 -15.04 3.00
N ALA A 14 8.51 -14.72 1.88
CA ALA A 14 7.39 -15.44 1.28
C ALA A 14 7.53 -15.47 -0.24
N GLN A 15 6.67 -16.25 -0.88
CA GLN A 15 6.49 -16.23 -2.34
C GLN A 15 5.01 -16.06 -2.65
N ASP A 16 4.72 -15.29 -3.71
CA ASP A 16 3.37 -15.07 -4.22
C ASP A 16 3.38 -14.93 -5.75
N GLY A 17 2.18 -14.74 -6.35
CA GLY A 17 2.06 -14.68 -7.81
C GLY A 17 2.57 -15.94 -8.49
N ALA A 18 3.32 -15.79 -9.56
CA ALA A 18 3.93 -16.91 -10.29
C ALA A 18 5.32 -17.34 -9.73
N GLY A 19 5.60 -17.01 -8.46
CA GLY A 19 6.86 -17.33 -7.79
C GLY A 19 7.70 -16.11 -7.45
N VAL A 20 7.09 -14.94 -7.29
CA VAL A 20 7.77 -13.72 -6.84
C VAL A 20 8.20 -13.86 -5.39
N SER A 21 9.48 -13.73 -5.14
CA SER A 21 10.06 -13.67 -3.79
C SER A 21 9.82 -12.28 -3.19
N LEU A 22 9.21 -12.23 -2.02
CA LEU A 22 8.86 -10.99 -1.34
C LEU A 22 9.01 -11.11 0.18
N VAL A 23 8.83 -10.01 0.87
CA VAL A 23 8.77 -9.95 2.34
C VAL A 23 7.35 -9.60 2.73
N ARG A 24 6.58 -10.58 3.21
CA ARG A 24 5.21 -10.34 3.72
C ARG A 24 5.27 -9.75 5.12
N VAL A 25 4.67 -8.59 5.29
CA VAL A 25 4.67 -7.83 6.55
C VAL A 25 3.31 -7.89 7.22
N LEU A 26 2.25 -7.53 6.50
CA LEU A 26 0.88 -7.63 6.97
C LEU A 26 0.11 -8.67 6.15
N GLY A 27 -0.88 -9.28 6.76
CA GLY A 27 -1.76 -10.27 6.15
C GLY A 27 -2.97 -10.56 7.04
N PHE A 28 -3.65 -11.67 6.78
CA PHE A 28 -4.90 -12.03 7.46
C PHE A 28 -4.83 -11.92 8.99
N GLU A 29 -3.75 -12.40 9.59
CA GLU A 29 -3.60 -12.41 11.08
C GLU A 29 -3.39 -11.02 11.69
N THR A 30 -3.10 -10.02 10.87
CA THR A 30 -2.84 -8.64 11.32
C THR A 30 -3.95 -7.67 10.94
N ALA A 31 -4.93 -8.09 10.12
CA ALA A 31 -5.96 -7.24 9.54
C ALA A 31 -6.76 -6.47 10.59
N ASP A 32 -7.17 -7.13 11.69
CA ASP A 32 -7.93 -6.48 12.77
C ASP A 32 -7.13 -5.38 13.47
N VAL A 33 -5.81 -5.60 13.66
CA VAL A 33 -4.94 -4.65 14.35
C VAL A 33 -4.58 -3.46 13.46
N PHE A 34 -4.41 -3.71 12.17
CA PHE A 34 -3.99 -2.70 11.19
C PHE A 34 -5.14 -2.14 10.36
N ASP A 35 -6.41 -2.48 10.67
CA ASP A 35 -7.57 -1.94 9.96
C ASP A 35 -7.38 -0.45 9.61
N PRO A 36 -7.58 -0.03 8.33
CA PRO A 36 -8.11 -0.77 7.20
C PRO A 36 -7.03 -1.43 6.30
N PHE A 37 -5.78 -1.50 6.75
CA PHE A 37 -4.68 -2.10 5.98
C PHE A 37 -4.73 -3.63 6.10
N LEU A 38 -4.98 -4.31 5.01
CA LEU A 38 -5.16 -5.75 4.97
C LEU A 38 -3.85 -6.48 4.79
N MET A 39 -3.05 -6.06 3.79
CA MET A 39 -1.80 -6.69 3.41
C MET A 39 -0.76 -5.65 3.10
N LEU A 40 0.48 -5.93 3.48
CA LEU A 40 1.66 -5.18 3.06
C LEU A 40 2.75 -6.17 2.68
N ASP A 41 3.08 -6.22 1.40
CA ASP A 41 4.21 -6.98 0.87
C ASP A 41 5.31 -6.03 0.42
N ALA A 42 6.55 -6.32 0.79
CA ALA A 42 7.70 -5.55 0.36
C ALA A 42 8.54 -6.35 -0.65
N PHE A 43 8.93 -5.68 -1.73
CA PHE A 43 9.89 -6.18 -2.72
C PHE A 43 11.27 -5.64 -2.38
N ASP A 44 12.28 -6.49 -2.41
CA ASP A 44 13.68 -6.07 -2.24
C ASP A 44 14.61 -7.14 -2.81
N SER A 45 14.98 -6.99 -4.08
CA SER A 45 15.93 -7.88 -4.75
C SER A 45 16.68 -7.18 -5.88
N THR A 46 17.94 -7.57 -6.05
CA THR A 46 18.79 -7.21 -7.20
C THR A 46 18.88 -8.33 -8.22
N ASP A 47 18.29 -9.52 -7.95
CA ASP A 47 18.24 -10.63 -8.92
C ASP A 47 16.85 -10.66 -9.60
N PRO A 48 16.76 -10.39 -10.91
CA PRO A 48 15.50 -10.46 -11.64
C PRO A 48 14.77 -11.80 -11.51
N LYS A 49 15.46 -12.90 -11.25
CA LYS A 49 14.84 -14.23 -11.06
C LYS A 49 13.88 -14.26 -9.88
N ASP A 50 14.09 -13.40 -8.89
CA ASP A 50 13.24 -13.32 -7.71
C ASP A 50 11.87 -12.71 -8.02
N TYR A 51 11.72 -11.92 -9.09
CA TYR A 51 10.49 -11.15 -9.31
C TYR A 51 9.95 -11.15 -10.74
N ILE A 52 10.75 -11.52 -11.76
CA ILE A 52 10.35 -11.42 -13.17
C ILE A 52 9.13 -12.28 -13.53
N ALA A 53 8.84 -13.33 -12.75
CA ALA A 53 7.67 -14.18 -12.94
C ALA A 53 6.36 -13.41 -12.74
N GLY A 54 6.38 -12.36 -11.92
CA GLY A 54 5.30 -11.41 -11.75
C GLY A 54 4.01 -11.99 -11.18
N PHE A 55 2.98 -11.21 -11.34
CA PHE A 55 1.60 -11.56 -10.96
C PHE A 55 0.75 -11.60 -12.24
N PRO A 56 0.68 -12.78 -12.91
CA PRO A 56 -0.18 -12.97 -14.08
C PRO A 56 -1.63 -12.63 -13.76
N ILE A 57 -2.47 -12.56 -14.80
CA ILE A 57 -3.87 -12.13 -14.65
C ILE A 57 -4.58 -12.84 -13.48
N HIS A 58 -5.08 -12.06 -12.56
CA HIS A 58 -5.76 -12.52 -11.34
C HIS A 58 -6.87 -11.54 -10.95
N PRO A 59 -7.89 -12.02 -10.20
CA PRO A 59 -9.01 -11.19 -9.77
C PRO A 59 -8.69 -10.44 -8.47
N HIS A 60 -9.44 -9.34 -8.25
CA HIS A 60 -9.64 -8.73 -6.93
C HIS A 60 -11.08 -8.25 -6.79
N ARG A 61 -11.61 -8.28 -5.55
CA ARG A 61 -12.89 -7.66 -5.19
C ARG A 61 -12.87 -7.17 -3.75
N GLY A 62 -13.48 -6.01 -3.53
CA GLY A 62 -13.72 -5.45 -2.20
C GLY A 62 -12.51 -4.74 -1.58
N ILE A 63 -11.46 -4.51 -2.36
CA ILE A 63 -10.22 -3.86 -1.93
C ILE A 63 -9.75 -2.80 -2.94
N GLU A 64 -8.82 -1.99 -2.48
CA GLU A 64 -7.91 -1.21 -3.32
C GLU A 64 -6.49 -1.72 -3.14
N THR A 65 -5.68 -1.68 -4.19
CA THR A 65 -4.24 -1.95 -4.09
C THR A 65 -3.45 -0.69 -4.41
N VAL A 66 -2.45 -0.40 -3.60
CA VAL A 66 -1.50 0.68 -3.85
C VAL A 66 -0.10 0.09 -3.91
N THR A 67 0.49 0.11 -5.10
CA THR A 67 1.88 -0.32 -5.31
C THR A 67 2.76 0.91 -5.39
N PHE A 68 3.81 0.98 -4.60
CA PHE A 68 4.83 2.02 -4.65
C PHE A 68 6.18 1.39 -4.95
N LEU A 69 6.94 1.98 -5.87
CA LEU A 69 8.31 1.59 -6.18
C LEU A 69 9.28 2.70 -5.80
N SER A 70 10.15 2.45 -4.82
CA SER A 70 11.34 3.26 -4.64
C SER A 70 12.31 3.04 -5.81
N LYS A 71 12.44 1.76 -6.24
CA LYS A 71 13.27 1.34 -7.38
C LYS A 71 12.58 0.25 -8.18
N GLY A 72 12.78 0.29 -9.49
CA GLY A 72 12.33 -0.74 -10.42
C GLY A 72 11.24 -0.27 -11.37
N MET A 73 10.61 -1.21 -12.04
CA MET A 73 9.54 -0.97 -13.00
C MET A 73 8.53 -2.12 -12.93
N ILE A 74 7.25 -1.79 -12.90
CA ILE A 74 6.14 -2.74 -13.03
C ILE A 74 5.21 -2.28 -14.14
N VAL A 75 4.84 -3.21 -15.02
CA VAL A 75 3.82 -3.01 -16.06
C VAL A 75 2.50 -3.59 -15.54
N HIS A 76 1.47 -2.77 -15.53
CA HIS A 76 0.09 -3.13 -15.19
C HIS A 76 -0.73 -3.27 -16.48
N GLU A 77 -1.56 -4.32 -16.52
CA GLU A 77 -2.63 -4.47 -17.52
C GLU A 77 -3.90 -4.94 -16.80
N ASP A 78 -5.06 -4.43 -17.21
CA ASP A 78 -6.33 -4.83 -16.59
C ASP A 78 -7.45 -5.11 -17.61
N HIS A 79 -8.55 -5.70 -17.12
CA HIS A 79 -9.72 -6.04 -17.93
C HIS A 79 -10.44 -4.82 -18.51
N LEU A 80 -10.10 -3.61 -18.07
CA LEU A 80 -10.66 -2.37 -18.56
C LEU A 80 -9.92 -1.87 -19.80
N GLY A 81 -8.82 -2.56 -20.17
CA GLY A 81 -7.95 -2.20 -21.28
C GLY A 81 -6.85 -1.21 -20.91
N THR A 82 -6.67 -0.92 -19.61
CA THR A 82 -5.52 -0.13 -19.16
C THR A 82 -4.24 -0.91 -19.39
N LYS A 83 -3.25 -0.23 -19.95
CA LYS A 83 -1.86 -0.67 -19.97
C LYS A 83 -0.99 0.49 -19.56
N ALA A 84 -0.35 0.37 -18.43
CA ALA A 84 0.47 1.43 -17.84
C ALA A 84 1.72 0.85 -17.18
N ALA A 85 2.68 1.69 -16.89
CA ALA A 85 3.87 1.30 -16.13
C ALA A 85 4.16 2.35 -15.07
N ILE A 86 4.70 1.90 -13.94
CA ILE A 86 5.29 2.73 -12.90
C ILE A 86 6.78 2.45 -12.81
N HIS A 87 7.54 3.47 -12.49
CA HIS A 87 9.00 3.48 -12.45
C HIS A 87 9.52 3.90 -11.07
N ASP A 88 10.83 4.09 -10.97
CA ASP A 88 11.48 4.61 -9.76
C ASP A 88 10.75 5.83 -9.18
N GLY A 89 10.37 5.73 -7.94
CA GLY A 89 9.69 6.78 -7.19
C GLY A 89 8.21 6.96 -7.51
N GLU A 90 7.61 6.13 -8.34
CA GLU A 90 6.21 6.23 -8.75
C GLU A 90 5.32 5.21 -8.02
N ALA A 91 4.03 5.42 -8.11
CA ALA A 91 3.04 4.52 -7.54
C ALA A 91 1.89 4.25 -8.52
N GLN A 92 1.10 3.24 -8.22
CA GLN A 92 -0.18 2.99 -8.86
C GLN A 92 -1.25 2.67 -7.83
N TRP A 93 -2.46 3.09 -8.11
CA TRP A 93 -3.64 2.81 -7.29
C TRP A 93 -4.70 2.13 -8.15
N LEU A 94 -5.04 0.89 -7.81
CA LEU A 94 -6.15 0.17 -8.40
C LEU A 94 -7.29 0.08 -7.37
N THR A 95 -8.43 0.64 -7.67
CA THR A 95 -9.68 0.31 -7.02
C THR A 95 -10.24 -0.94 -7.70
N ALA A 96 -10.23 -2.08 -7.04
CA ALA A 96 -10.85 -3.29 -7.58
C ALA A 96 -12.38 -3.27 -7.40
N GLY A 97 -12.84 -2.68 -6.30
CA GLY A 97 -14.27 -2.44 -6.05
C GLY A 97 -15.14 -3.68 -6.20
N SER A 98 -16.13 -3.61 -7.08
CA SER A 98 -17.09 -4.70 -7.36
C SER A 98 -16.51 -5.88 -8.14
N GLY A 99 -15.27 -5.77 -8.61
CA GLY A 99 -14.51 -6.84 -9.26
C GLY A 99 -13.63 -6.33 -10.39
N ALA A 100 -12.36 -6.70 -10.35
CA ALA A 100 -11.37 -6.42 -11.38
C ALA A 100 -10.51 -7.65 -11.65
N TYR A 101 -10.03 -7.78 -12.90
CA TYR A 101 -8.91 -8.66 -13.27
C TYR A 101 -7.75 -7.78 -13.72
N HIS A 102 -6.57 -8.05 -13.21
CA HIS A 102 -5.36 -7.37 -13.65
C HIS A 102 -4.14 -8.29 -13.61
N SER A 103 -3.06 -7.81 -14.20
CA SER A 103 -1.72 -8.39 -14.06
C SER A 103 -0.72 -7.29 -13.72
N GLU A 104 0.31 -7.67 -12.97
CA GLU A 104 1.43 -6.81 -12.60
C GLU A 104 2.73 -7.53 -12.93
N MET A 105 3.45 -7.04 -13.93
CA MET A 105 4.63 -7.70 -14.46
C MET A 105 5.88 -6.85 -14.24
N PRO A 106 6.66 -7.15 -13.19
CA PRO A 106 7.95 -6.50 -12.94
C PRO A 106 8.89 -6.67 -14.13
N GLN A 107 9.65 -5.63 -14.41
CA GLN A 107 10.64 -5.65 -15.47
C GLN A 107 12.05 -5.72 -14.86
N PRO A 108 13.04 -6.30 -15.60
CA PRO A 108 14.43 -6.32 -15.13
C PRO A 108 14.92 -4.92 -14.80
N ALA A 109 15.49 -4.74 -13.61
CA ALA A 109 16.03 -3.49 -13.10
C ALA A 109 17.28 -3.78 -12.25
N GLU A 110 18.07 -2.75 -11.95
CA GLU A 110 19.21 -2.88 -11.03
C GLU A 110 18.77 -3.32 -9.64
N ARG A 111 17.60 -2.87 -9.20
CA ARG A 111 16.95 -3.29 -7.95
C ARG A 111 15.43 -3.15 -8.09
N MET A 112 14.70 -4.12 -7.58
CA MET A 112 13.28 -4.01 -7.31
C MET A 112 13.12 -3.71 -5.82
N LEU A 113 12.73 -2.47 -5.47
CA LEU A 113 12.50 -2.04 -4.09
C LEU A 113 11.19 -1.28 -4.01
N GLY A 114 10.27 -1.74 -3.20
CA GLY A 114 8.97 -1.11 -3.05
C GLY A 114 8.01 -1.94 -2.21
N VAL A 115 6.74 -1.58 -2.28
CA VAL A 115 5.69 -2.28 -1.54
C VAL A 115 4.41 -2.39 -2.37
N GLN A 116 3.59 -3.40 -2.04
CA GLN A 116 2.18 -3.46 -2.38
C GLN A 116 1.35 -3.44 -1.09
N LEU A 117 0.48 -2.46 -0.97
CA LEU A 117 -0.47 -2.28 0.12
C LEU A 117 -1.87 -2.66 -0.37
N TRP A 118 -2.60 -3.49 0.40
CA TRP A 118 -4.03 -3.67 0.22
C TRP A 118 -4.79 -2.86 1.27
N LEU A 119 -5.67 -1.99 0.77
CA LEU A 119 -6.55 -1.15 1.55
C LEU A 119 -7.98 -1.69 1.44
N ASN A 120 -8.65 -1.88 2.57
CA ASN A 120 -10.04 -2.32 2.59
C ASN A 120 -10.97 -1.21 2.09
N ILE A 121 -11.99 -1.56 1.34
CA ILE A 121 -13.07 -0.65 0.96
C ILE A 121 -14.20 -0.77 1.99
N PRO A 122 -14.80 0.35 2.46
CA PRO A 122 -15.96 0.30 3.35
C PRO A 122 -17.06 -0.59 2.78
N ALA A 123 -17.70 -1.42 3.63
CA ALA A 123 -18.67 -2.43 3.24
C ALA A 123 -19.75 -1.91 2.27
N LYS A 124 -20.26 -0.71 2.53
CA LYS A 124 -21.30 -0.04 1.69
C LYS A 124 -20.84 0.22 0.25
N TYR A 125 -19.54 0.22 -0.01
CA TYR A 125 -18.98 0.51 -1.34
C TYR A 125 -18.43 -0.72 -2.07
N LYS A 126 -18.19 -1.86 -1.38
CA LYS A 126 -17.53 -3.03 -1.98
C LYS A 126 -18.15 -3.46 -3.32
N MET A 127 -19.49 -3.46 -3.41
CA MET A 127 -20.20 -3.87 -4.63
C MET A 127 -20.65 -2.71 -5.52
N THR A 128 -20.47 -1.47 -5.10
CA THR A 128 -20.85 -0.28 -5.86
C THR A 128 -19.65 0.56 -6.33
N ALA A 129 -18.47 0.31 -5.77
CA ALA A 129 -17.24 0.93 -6.23
C ALA A 129 -16.88 0.42 -7.63
N GLU A 130 -16.78 1.34 -8.56
CA GLU A 130 -16.35 1.04 -9.93
C GLU A 130 -14.85 0.75 -9.95
N PRO A 131 -14.40 -0.29 -10.66
CA PRO A 131 -12.99 -0.52 -10.90
C PRO A 131 -12.36 0.71 -11.56
N PHE A 132 -11.19 1.09 -11.06
CA PHE A 132 -10.48 2.28 -11.54
C PHE A 132 -8.99 2.14 -11.30
N TYR A 133 -8.18 2.56 -12.27
CA TYR A 133 -6.73 2.60 -12.18
C TYR A 133 -6.22 4.04 -12.28
N HIS A 134 -5.23 4.38 -11.46
CA HIS A 134 -4.47 5.62 -11.55
C HIS A 134 -2.98 5.36 -11.36
N GLY A 135 -2.17 5.66 -12.37
CA GLY A 135 -0.72 5.72 -12.24
C GLY A 135 -0.32 7.07 -11.65
N ILE A 136 0.32 7.07 -10.50
CA ILE A 136 0.78 8.27 -9.78
C ILE A 136 2.24 8.49 -10.19
N ILE A 137 2.44 9.32 -11.20
CA ILE A 137 3.75 9.56 -11.81
C ILE A 137 4.53 10.64 -11.06
N ASN A 138 5.85 10.66 -11.23
CA ASN A 138 6.74 11.59 -10.53
C ASN A 138 6.33 13.06 -10.65
N SER A 139 5.74 13.49 -11.78
CA SER A 139 5.28 14.87 -11.98
C SER A 139 4.04 15.24 -11.14
N GLU A 140 3.29 14.27 -10.60
CA GLU A 140 2.16 14.48 -9.72
C GLU A 140 2.56 14.43 -8.23
N ILE A 141 3.75 13.89 -7.92
CA ILE A 141 4.25 13.71 -6.57
C ILE A 141 5.00 14.97 -6.12
N GLN A 142 4.47 15.62 -5.09
CA GLN A 142 5.12 16.79 -4.49
C GLN A 142 6.24 16.34 -3.54
N GLU A 143 7.40 16.98 -3.65
CA GLU A 143 8.54 16.73 -2.79
C GLU A 143 8.79 17.93 -1.86
N PHE A 144 9.02 17.64 -0.58
CA PHE A 144 9.25 18.63 0.46
C PHE A 144 10.63 18.39 1.08
N PRO A 145 11.52 19.39 1.06
CA PRO A 145 12.79 19.30 1.77
C PRO A 145 12.55 19.23 3.29
N LEU A 146 13.31 18.38 3.96
CA LEU A 146 13.42 18.32 5.41
C LEU A 146 14.76 18.89 5.84
N GLU A 147 14.99 19.09 7.14
CA GLU A 147 16.28 19.56 7.66
C GLU A 147 17.42 18.57 7.31
N ALA A 148 17.13 17.27 7.36
CA ALA A 148 18.05 16.20 7.01
C ALA A 148 17.32 15.12 6.20
N GLY A 149 17.08 15.40 4.90
CA GLY A 149 16.39 14.49 4.01
C GLY A 149 15.24 15.12 3.23
N LYS A 150 14.27 14.31 2.85
CA LYS A 150 13.09 14.76 2.10
C LYS A 150 11.86 13.89 2.35
N LEU A 151 10.69 14.46 2.10
CA LEU A 151 9.39 13.77 2.11
C LEU A 151 8.75 13.93 0.75
N ARG A 152 8.25 12.83 0.18
CA ARG A 152 7.48 12.79 -1.05
C ARG A 152 6.03 12.41 -0.71
N LEU A 153 5.10 13.25 -1.13
CA LEU A 153 3.67 13.08 -0.90
C LEU A 153 3.09 12.22 -2.03
N ILE A 154 3.06 10.91 -1.82
CA ILE A 154 2.50 9.98 -2.81
C ILE A 154 0.99 10.17 -2.86
N THR A 155 0.31 10.10 -1.72
CA THR A 155 -1.13 10.36 -1.61
C THR A 155 -1.44 11.10 -0.31
N GLY A 156 -2.64 11.71 -0.24
CA GLY A 156 -3.15 12.32 0.98
C GLY A 156 -2.79 13.81 1.11
N LYS A 157 -2.51 14.25 2.33
CA LYS A 157 -2.28 15.67 2.65
C LYS A 157 -1.08 15.87 3.55
N TYR A 158 -0.25 16.85 3.24
CA TYR A 158 0.90 17.23 4.07
C TYR A 158 1.05 18.75 4.14
N LYS A 159 1.07 19.33 5.35
CA LYS A 159 1.24 20.77 5.62
C LYS A 159 0.40 21.69 4.71
N GLY A 160 -0.88 21.34 4.52
CA GLY A 160 -1.80 22.13 3.69
C GLY A 160 -1.74 21.85 2.18
N HIS A 161 -0.80 21.05 1.73
CA HIS A 161 -0.73 20.55 0.36
C HIS A 161 -1.54 19.27 0.21
N SER A 162 -2.13 19.06 -0.96
CA SER A 162 -2.89 17.87 -1.29
C SER A 162 -2.24 17.15 -2.47
N GLY A 163 -1.94 15.87 -2.31
CA GLY A 163 -1.64 14.92 -3.37
C GLY A 163 -2.92 14.23 -3.87
N ILE A 164 -2.74 13.09 -4.53
CA ILE A 164 -3.87 12.23 -4.93
C ILE A 164 -4.70 11.84 -3.71
N GLN A 165 -6.00 11.81 -3.85
CA GLN A 165 -6.94 11.49 -2.76
C GLN A 165 -7.69 10.20 -3.04
N GLY A 166 -7.80 9.33 -2.04
CA GLY A 166 -8.67 8.16 -2.10
C GLY A 166 -10.15 8.55 -2.25
N LYS A 167 -10.85 7.81 -3.10
CA LYS A 167 -12.29 8.04 -3.35
C LYS A 167 -13.18 7.51 -2.23
N TYR A 168 -12.78 6.38 -1.63
CA TYR A 168 -13.61 5.65 -0.66
C TYR A 168 -13.10 5.76 0.77
N LEU A 169 -11.77 5.82 0.93
CA LEU A 169 -11.10 6.10 2.20
C LEU A 169 -9.97 7.12 1.95
N PRO A 170 -9.73 8.05 2.89
CA PRO A 170 -8.51 8.84 2.84
C PRO A 170 -7.30 7.93 3.05
N LEU A 171 -6.24 8.20 2.30
CA LEU A 171 -4.95 7.53 2.50
C LEU A 171 -3.86 8.60 2.45
N ASP A 172 -3.21 8.82 3.58
CA ASP A 172 -1.94 9.53 3.62
C ASP A 172 -0.83 8.50 3.43
N PHE A 173 -0.07 8.61 2.36
CA PHE A 173 1.06 7.75 2.03
C PHE A 173 2.25 8.63 1.66
N TYR A 174 3.25 8.66 2.55
CA TYR A 174 4.47 9.44 2.36
C TYR A 174 5.67 8.52 2.24
N ASP A 175 6.52 8.82 1.27
CA ASP A 175 7.84 8.24 1.11
C ASP A 175 8.86 9.23 1.68
N ILE A 176 9.64 8.80 2.68
CA ILE A 176 10.48 9.69 3.49
C ILE A 176 11.90 9.15 3.51
N PHE A 177 12.82 9.95 3.02
CA PHE A 177 14.26 9.74 3.13
C PHE A 177 14.81 10.60 4.26
N LEU A 178 15.54 9.99 5.18
CA LEU A 178 16.30 10.69 6.21
C LEU A 178 17.78 10.38 6.06
N ASP A 179 18.60 11.41 6.08
CA ASP A 179 20.04 11.28 6.19
C ASP A 179 20.45 10.64 7.52
N ALA A 180 21.68 10.19 7.66
CA ALA A 180 22.20 9.71 8.93
C ALA A 180 21.96 10.75 10.05
N HIS A 181 21.45 10.31 11.20
CA HIS A 181 21.02 11.11 12.35
C HIS A 181 19.87 12.11 12.07
N GLY A 182 19.31 12.07 10.85
CA GLY A 182 18.16 12.90 10.48
C GLY A 182 16.88 12.53 11.22
N SER A 183 15.97 13.48 11.32
CA SER A 183 14.66 13.25 11.94
C SER A 183 13.55 14.02 11.26
N VAL A 184 12.33 13.51 11.40
CA VAL A 184 11.12 14.17 10.99
C VAL A 184 10.03 13.99 12.05
N THR A 185 9.25 15.05 12.28
CA THR A 185 8.01 14.96 13.07
C THR A 185 6.83 15.24 12.17
N LEU A 186 5.88 14.29 12.14
CA LEU A 186 4.65 14.38 11.37
C LEU A 186 3.47 14.64 12.30
N ASP A 187 2.59 15.53 11.88
CA ASP A 187 1.28 15.72 12.51
C ASP A 187 0.32 14.65 11.99
N VAL A 188 -0.33 13.95 12.90
CA VAL A 188 -1.30 12.89 12.63
C VAL A 188 -2.55 13.13 13.48
N PRO A 189 -3.22 14.29 13.30
CA PRO A 189 -4.34 14.65 14.14
C PRO A 189 -5.57 13.79 13.84
N GLY A 190 -6.45 13.69 14.81
CA GLY A 190 -7.75 13.05 14.69
C GLY A 190 -7.86 11.73 15.44
N GLU A 191 -9.06 11.51 15.94
CA GLU A 191 -9.51 10.23 16.47
C GLU A 191 -9.82 9.27 15.32
N ASN A 192 -9.86 7.97 15.60
CA ASN A 192 -10.15 6.93 14.63
C ASN A 192 -9.16 6.82 13.45
N ARG A 193 -7.90 7.27 13.67
CA ARG A 193 -6.84 7.19 12.65
C ARG A 193 -5.99 5.94 12.85
N SER A 194 -5.93 5.11 11.83
CA SER A 194 -4.99 4.00 11.72
C SER A 194 -3.71 4.50 11.08
N ALA A 195 -2.64 4.58 11.85
CA ALA A 195 -1.34 5.04 11.35
C ALA A 195 -0.26 4.00 11.59
N MET A 196 0.66 3.86 10.65
CA MET A 196 1.86 3.03 10.79
C MET A 196 3.07 3.67 10.12
N VAL A 197 4.25 3.31 10.60
CA VAL A 197 5.53 3.55 9.97
C VAL A 197 6.06 2.21 9.47
N PHE A 198 6.42 2.12 8.20
CA PHE A 198 7.10 0.95 7.64
C PHE A 198 8.54 1.32 7.28
N THR A 199 9.49 0.58 7.82
CA THR A 199 10.92 0.74 7.53
C THR A 199 11.28 -0.01 6.25
N LEU A 200 11.18 0.69 5.11
CA LEU A 200 11.47 0.10 3.79
C LEU A 200 12.95 -0.21 3.66
N GLU A 201 13.83 0.70 4.06
CA GLU A 201 15.27 0.49 4.08
C GLU A 201 15.90 1.08 5.35
N GLY A 202 16.69 0.28 6.03
CA GLY A 202 17.32 0.62 7.29
C GLY A 202 16.38 0.56 8.52
N PRO A 203 16.93 0.49 9.74
CA PRO A 203 16.18 0.57 10.97
C PRO A 203 15.92 2.02 11.37
N ALA A 204 14.80 2.29 12.06
CA ALA A 204 14.45 3.61 12.57
C ALA A 204 14.20 3.60 14.08
N THR A 205 14.19 4.79 14.69
CA THR A 205 13.62 5.00 16.01
C THR A 205 12.33 5.82 15.87
N VAL A 206 11.21 5.24 16.27
CA VAL A 206 9.88 5.86 16.19
C VAL A 206 9.39 6.19 17.60
N ASN A 207 9.28 7.46 17.93
CA ASN A 207 8.92 7.95 19.28
C ASN A 207 9.69 7.25 20.41
N GLY A 208 11.02 7.08 20.23
CA GLY A 208 11.91 6.42 21.18
C GLY A 208 11.91 4.88 21.12
N THR A 209 11.08 4.27 20.30
CA THR A 209 11.04 2.81 20.12
C THR A 209 11.85 2.41 18.88
N LYS A 210 12.79 1.49 19.05
CA LYS A 210 13.56 0.93 17.92
C LYS A 210 12.66 0.05 17.06
N VAL A 211 12.69 0.28 15.76
CA VAL A 211 11.96 -0.46 14.72
C VAL A 211 12.99 -1.01 13.72
N PRO A 212 13.15 -2.34 13.63
CA PRO A 212 14.04 -2.98 12.68
C PRO A 212 13.65 -2.68 11.23
N SER A 213 14.56 -2.92 10.28
CA SER A 213 14.23 -2.86 8.84
C SER A 213 13.14 -3.87 8.46
N LYS A 214 12.35 -3.57 7.43
CA LYS A 214 11.21 -4.36 6.93
C LYS A 214 10.19 -4.67 8.03
N THR A 215 9.89 -3.67 8.85
CA THR A 215 8.97 -3.80 10.00
C THR A 215 7.87 -2.73 9.93
N ALA A 216 6.62 -3.14 10.05
CA ALA A 216 5.49 -2.23 10.25
C ALA A 216 5.31 -1.94 11.75
N ALA A 217 5.43 -0.68 12.13
CA ALA A 217 5.18 -0.19 13.47
C ALA A 217 3.82 0.51 13.53
N LYS A 218 2.82 -0.16 14.10
CA LYS A 218 1.49 0.42 14.37
C LYS A 218 1.60 1.48 15.45
N LEU A 219 1.00 2.62 15.18
CA LEU A 219 0.93 3.74 16.10
C LEU A 219 -0.42 3.75 16.84
N GLY A 220 -0.38 3.99 18.13
CA GLY A 220 -1.58 4.20 18.96
C GLY A 220 -2.10 5.64 18.85
N ASP A 221 -2.95 6.04 19.78
CA ASP A 221 -3.55 7.36 19.83
C ASP A 221 -2.55 8.47 20.09
N GLY A 222 -2.84 9.68 19.59
CA GLY A 222 -2.02 10.87 19.72
C GLY A 222 -2.14 11.76 18.49
N ASP A 223 -1.28 12.77 18.41
CA ASP A 223 -1.36 13.80 17.38
C ASP A 223 -0.08 13.89 16.53
N THR A 224 1.03 13.32 17.01
CA THR A 224 2.32 13.45 16.35
C THR A 224 3.12 12.16 16.40
N VAL A 225 3.96 11.95 15.40
CA VAL A 225 4.98 10.90 15.37
C VAL A 225 6.32 11.49 14.99
N THR A 226 7.36 11.18 15.75
CA THR A 226 8.75 11.54 15.45
C THR A 226 9.52 10.28 15.04
N ILE A 227 10.19 10.36 13.90
CA ILE A 227 10.99 9.29 13.31
C ILE A 227 12.42 9.78 13.18
N VAL A 228 13.37 8.96 13.59
CA VAL A 228 14.79 9.30 13.66
C VAL A 228 15.60 8.20 12.99
N ALA A 229 16.50 8.59 12.08
CA ALA A 229 17.52 7.71 11.50
C ALA A 229 18.67 7.46 12.49
N GLY A 230 19.32 6.31 12.37
CA GLY A 230 20.53 5.99 13.10
C GLY A 230 21.80 6.53 12.42
N GLU A 231 22.87 5.72 12.46
CA GLU A 231 24.16 6.04 11.86
C GLU A 231 24.13 6.07 10.31
N GLU A 232 23.13 5.41 9.71
CA GLU A 232 22.98 5.30 8.26
C GLU A 232 21.72 6.00 7.79
N PRO A 233 21.67 6.47 6.53
CA PRO A 233 20.44 6.96 5.92
C PRO A 233 19.36 5.87 5.88
N ILE A 234 18.12 6.28 5.92
CA ILE A 234 16.96 5.37 5.88
C ILE A 234 15.91 5.83 4.89
N GLU A 235 15.14 4.86 4.38
CA GLU A 235 13.90 5.10 3.66
C GLU A 235 12.72 4.45 4.40
N ILE A 236 11.71 5.25 4.67
CA ILE A 236 10.54 4.84 5.44
C ILE A 236 9.27 5.27 4.76
N LEU A 237 8.22 4.48 4.92
CA LEU A 237 6.88 4.84 4.47
C LEU A 237 6.03 5.17 5.70
N PHE A 238 5.42 6.36 5.68
CA PHE A 238 4.36 6.70 6.63
C PHE A 238 3.02 6.46 5.93
N ILE A 239 2.16 5.65 6.55
CA ILE A 239 0.87 5.26 5.98
C ILE A 239 -0.21 5.47 7.03
N CYS A 240 -1.26 6.22 6.68
CA CYS A 240 -2.35 6.54 7.59
C CYS A 240 -3.69 6.62 6.87
N SER A 241 -4.72 6.02 7.48
CA SER A 241 -6.10 6.06 6.99
C SER A 241 -7.09 6.14 8.15
N GLU A 242 -8.37 6.09 7.87
CA GLU A 242 -9.43 5.95 8.87
C GLU A 242 -9.72 4.47 9.13
N MET A 243 -9.90 4.08 10.40
CA MET A 243 -10.32 2.73 10.75
C MET A 243 -11.77 2.50 10.33
N LEU A 244 -12.07 1.32 9.81
CA LEU A 244 -13.42 0.93 9.43
C LEU A 244 -14.17 0.28 10.58
N GLY A 245 -13.52 -0.60 11.34
CA GLY A 245 -14.15 -1.39 12.40
C GLY A 245 -15.22 -2.36 11.88
N GLU A 246 -15.12 -2.75 10.62
CA GLU A 246 -16.08 -3.61 9.93
C GLU A 246 -15.62 -5.07 9.95
N GLN A 247 -16.54 -6.01 9.83
CA GLN A 247 -16.22 -7.43 9.68
C GLN A 247 -15.49 -7.67 8.34
N ILE A 248 -14.58 -8.65 8.35
CA ILE A 248 -13.79 -9.05 7.19
C ILE A 248 -14.00 -10.53 6.93
N ALA A 249 -14.48 -10.87 5.73
CA ALA A 249 -14.48 -12.21 5.18
C ALA A 249 -13.48 -12.26 4.03
N TRP A 250 -12.32 -12.86 4.29
CA TRP A 250 -11.18 -12.83 3.35
C TRP A 250 -10.75 -14.24 2.96
N TYR A 251 -10.67 -14.48 1.66
CA TYR A 251 -10.03 -15.66 1.11
C TYR A 251 -9.36 -15.34 -0.24
N GLY A 252 -8.08 -15.69 -0.38
CA GLY A 252 -7.29 -15.37 -1.57
C GLY A 252 -7.34 -13.87 -1.92
N PRO A 253 -7.62 -13.50 -3.18
CA PRO A 253 -7.62 -12.12 -3.65
C PRO A 253 -8.95 -11.37 -3.42
N VAL A 254 -9.89 -11.94 -2.69
CA VAL A 254 -11.24 -11.40 -2.46
C VAL A 254 -11.45 -11.11 -1.00
N VAL A 255 -11.87 -9.87 -0.69
CA VAL A 255 -12.18 -9.44 0.68
C VAL A 255 -13.57 -8.81 0.71
N MET A 256 -14.49 -9.52 1.35
CA MET A 256 -15.88 -9.10 1.52
C MET A 256 -16.19 -8.80 3.00
N THR A 257 -17.43 -8.50 3.32
CA THR A 257 -17.85 -8.22 4.70
C THR A 257 -18.36 -9.49 5.36
N THR A 258 -19.09 -10.34 4.60
CA THR A 258 -19.65 -11.59 5.12
C THR A 258 -19.14 -12.80 4.35
N ARG A 259 -19.30 -13.97 4.99
CA ARG A 259 -18.96 -15.24 4.36
C ARG A 259 -19.84 -15.54 3.14
N GLU A 260 -21.11 -15.16 3.21
CA GLU A 260 -22.08 -15.34 2.13
C GLU A 260 -21.67 -14.52 0.90
N GLU A 261 -21.29 -13.26 1.09
CA GLU A 261 -20.75 -12.40 0.01
C GLU A 261 -19.47 -12.97 -0.60
N LEU A 262 -18.58 -13.55 0.24
CA LEU A 262 -17.37 -14.19 -0.22
C LEU A 262 -17.67 -15.43 -1.07
N ILE A 263 -18.58 -16.31 -0.63
CA ILE A 263 -19.02 -17.48 -1.39
C ILE A 263 -19.63 -17.04 -2.72
N GLN A 264 -20.49 -16.02 -2.70
CA GLN A 264 -21.08 -15.47 -3.92
C GLN A 264 -20.01 -14.99 -4.89
N ALA A 265 -18.98 -14.29 -4.42
CA ALA A 265 -17.89 -13.79 -5.29
C ALA A 265 -17.19 -14.95 -6.02
N TYR A 266 -16.93 -16.06 -5.33
CA TYR A 266 -16.31 -17.24 -5.95
C TYR A 266 -17.25 -17.97 -6.91
N THR A 267 -18.53 -18.08 -6.56
CA THR A 267 -19.54 -18.61 -7.50
C THR A 267 -19.60 -17.78 -8.79
N GLU A 268 -19.56 -16.47 -8.66
CA GLU A 268 -19.56 -15.56 -9.82
C GLU A 268 -18.30 -15.65 -10.66
N MET A 269 -17.12 -16.00 -10.07
CA MET A 269 -15.93 -16.31 -10.84
C MET A 269 -16.14 -17.58 -11.69
N GLU A 270 -16.73 -18.62 -11.12
CA GLU A 270 -17.00 -19.89 -11.81
C GLU A 270 -18.04 -19.73 -12.93
N THR A 271 -19.06 -18.89 -12.72
CA THR A 271 -20.13 -18.65 -13.73
C THR A 271 -19.79 -17.58 -14.75
N GLY A 272 -18.66 -16.84 -14.58
CA GLY A 272 -18.25 -15.77 -15.48
C GLY A 272 -18.92 -14.41 -15.20
N ASP A 273 -19.67 -14.29 -14.11
CA ASP A 273 -20.39 -13.07 -13.71
C ASP A 273 -19.60 -12.18 -12.74
N PHE A 274 -18.32 -12.44 -12.53
CA PHE A 274 -17.50 -11.73 -11.54
C PHE A 274 -17.37 -10.23 -11.81
N ILE A 275 -17.22 -9.83 -13.06
CA ILE A 275 -17.11 -8.44 -13.45
C ILE A 275 -18.51 -7.81 -13.48
N LYS A 276 -18.74 -6.82 -12.61
CA LYS A 276 -20.03 -6.13 -12.49
C LYS A 276 -20.08 -4.84 -13.29
N GLN A 277 -18.95 -4.21 -13.47
CA GLN A 277 -18.87 -2.92 -14.13
C GLN A 277 -17.69 -2.89 -15.08
N THR A 278 -17.95 -2.48 -16.30
CA THR A 278 -16.92 -2.12 -17.27
C THR A 278 -16.72 -0.61 -17.16
N ALA A 279 -15.56 -0.16 -16.69
CA ALA A 279 -15.28 1.27 -16.66
C ALA A 279 -15.32 1.83 -18.07
N LYS A 280 -15.94 2.98 -18.24
CA LYS A 280 -15.81 3.76 -19.46
C LYS A 280 -14.56 4.61 -19.32
N TYR A 281 -13.47 4.22 -19.97
CA TYR A 281 -12.32 5.11 -20.12
C TYR A 281 -12.66 6.17 -21.15
N GLU A 282 -12.77 7.41 -20.73
CA GLU A 282 -12.54 8.52 -21.64
C GLU A 282 -11.02 8.60 -21.83
N ASN A 283 -10.54 8.15 -22.98
CA ASN A 283 -9.16 8.42 -23.41
C ASN A 283 -8.96 9.95 -23.37
N LYS A 284 -8.21 10.42 -22.39
CA LYS A 284 -7.67 11.78 -22.40
C LYS A 284 -6.26 11.75 -22.92
#